data_248cf1c477b6018cbe758dfa662c0885
#
_entry.id   248cf1c477b6018cbe758dfa662c0885
#
_cell.length_a   1.000
_cell.length_b   1.000
_cell.length_c   1.000
_cell.angle_alpha   90.00
_cell.angle_beta   90.00
_cell.angle_gamma   90.00
#
_symmetry.space_group_name_H-M   'P 1'
#
loop_
_entity.id
_entity.type
_entity.pdbx_description
1 polymer ?
#
loop_
_entity_poly.entity_id
_entity_poly.type
_entity_poly.pdbx_seq_one_letter_code
_entity_poly.pdbx_strand_id
1 'polypeptide(L)'
;MVDFSLISDTYDKIHQHLVETPLLESPFLSERLNKRVFIKAECLQKTGSFKYRGSWSSFVNNDFEDLKKGVLAYSSGNHAQGIAAVANQLKIQATIVMPKDAPRLKIKNTQSYGANVIFYDRIKESREEIGEKLQKEKNLKLIRPYDDPFVIAGQGSLGIELINQAKRMKLDAADVLVCCGGGGLASGISLAFQGLNENFKVRTCEPENFDDMARSLKQKSRVTNKAMDGSICDAILTPTPGELTFEILKKHAAPGLVASDAQALEAMSLLFLHHNLVVEPGGAISLAAALNQYEKIDSDTLIIAVSYTHLTL
;
A
#
# COMPACT_ATOMS: atom_id res chain seq x y z
N MET A 1 -4.22 18.06 8.97
CA MET A 1 -4.45 17.69 7.54
C MET A 1 -3.17 17.06 7.06
N VAL A 2 -3.20 15.97 6.28
CA VAL A 2 -1.98 15.42 5.70
C VAL A 2 -1.57 16.24 4.48
N ASP A 3 -0.33 16.67 4.44
CA ASP A 3 0.29 17.43 3.35
C ASP A 3 1.77 17.04 3.19
N PHE A 4 2.47 17.69 2.30
CA PHE A 4 3.88 17.40 2.05
C PHE A 4 4.78 17.70 3.26
N SER A 5 4.48 18.72 4.06
CA SER A 5 5.27 19.02 5.27
C SER A 5 5.25 17.85 6.24
N LEU A 6 4.06 17.28 6.52
CA LEU A 6 3.95 16.11 7.38
C LEU A 6 4.69 14.89 6.79
N ILE A 7 4.69 14.71 5.45
CA ILE A 7 5.41 13.62 4.78
C ILE A 7 6.92 13.80 4.93
N SER A 8 7.44 15.01 4.72
CA SER A 8 8.86 15.34 4.85
C SER A 8 9.36 15.13 6.28
N ASP A 9 8.64 15.70 7.26
CA ASP A 9 8.97 15.56 8.68
C ASP A 9 8.92 14.08 9.13
N THR A 10 7.96 13.33 8.57
CA THR A 10 7.85 11.89 8.82
C THR A 10 9.01 11.13 8.20
N TYR A 11 9.38 11.43 6.95
CA TYR A 11 10.52 10.80 6.27
C TYR A 11 11.81 10.96 7.08
N ASP A 12 12.08 12.17 7.57
CA ASP A 12 13.28 12.45 8.39
C ASP A 12 13.30 11.61 9.68
N LYS A 13 12.15 11.33 10.27
CA LYS A 13 12.04 10.49 11.48
C LYS A 13 12.19 9.00 11.21
N ILE A 14 11.71 8.51 10.05
CA ILE A 14 11.56 7.06 9.83
C ILE A 14 12.57 6.47 8.84
N HIS A 15 13.25 7.26 7.97
CA HIS A 15 14.07 6.73 6.88
C HIS A 15 15.16 5.76 7.37
N GLN A 16 15.78 6.03 8.53
CA GLN A 16 16.79 5.15 9.14
C GLN A 16 16.25 3.77 9.54
N HIS A 17 14.95 3.62 9.70
CA HIS A 17 14.29 2.36 10.05
C HIS A 17 13.82 1.57 8.82
N LEU A 18 13.83 2.20 7.65
CA LEU A 18 13.38 1.63 6.39
C LEU A 18 14.54 1.05 5.59
N VAL A 19 14.20 0.22 4.61
CA VAL A 19 15.11 -0.11 3.50
C VAL A 19 14.83 0.90 2.38
N GLU A 20 15.87 1.55 1.84
CA GLU A 20 15.74 2.21 0.55
C GLU A 20 15.60 1.12 -0.50
N THR A 21 14.35 0.80 -0.87
CA THR A 21 14.10 -0.29 -1.82
C THR A 21 14.56 0.10 -3.22
N PRO A 22 15.10 -0.84 -4.02
CA PRO A 22 15.67 -0.49 -5.31
C PRO A 22 14.62 -0.01 -6.31
N LEU A 23 15.03 0.94 -7.16
CA LEU A 23 14.38 1.30 -8.40
C LEU A 23 15.15 0.64 -9.53
N LEU A 24 14.59 -0.43 -10.11
CA LEU A 24 15.23 -1.30 -11.09
C LEU A 24 14.77 -0.94 -12.51
N GLU A 25 15.67 -0.56 -13.40
CA GLU A 25 15.34 -0.45 -14.82
C GLU A 25 15.10 -1.83 -15.41
N SER A 26 14.06 -1.98 -16.23
CA SER A 26 13.66 -3.23 -16.85
C SER A 26 13.76 -3.16 -18.37
N PRO A 27 14.88 -3.58 -18.97
CA PRO A 27 15.00 -3.61 -20.43
C PRO A 27 13.94 -4.50 -21.09
N PHE A 28 13.63 -5.66 -20.49
CA PHE A 28 12.60 -6.57 -20.97
C PHE A 28 11.21 -5.91 -21.05
N LEU A 29 10.78 -5.24 -19.98
CA LEU A 29 9.48 -4.56 -19.97
C LEU A 29 9.51 -3.30 -20.85
N SER A 30 10.64 -2.64 -20.94
CA SER A 30 10.81 -1.46 -21.78
C SER A 30 10.63 -1.79 -23.27
N GLU A 31 11.23 -2.90 -23.73
CA GLU A 31 11.04 -3.41 -25.08
C GLU A 31 9.57 -3.81 -25.32
N ARG A 32 8.99 -4.57 -24.39
CA ARG A 32 7.62 -5.08 -24.52
C ARG A 32 6.56 -3.97 -24.58
N LEU A 33 6.75 -2.87 -23.83
CA LEU A 33 5.80 -1.77 -23.74
C LEU A 33 6.15 -0.58 -24.65
N ASN A 34 7.30 -0.64 -25.33
CA ASN A 34 7.86 0.48 -26.09
C ASN A 34 7.87 1.79 -25.26
N LYS A 35 8.25 1.69 -23.99
CA LYS A 35 8.35 2.76 -23.00
C LYS A 35 9.53 2.48 -22.07
N ARG A 36 10.12 3.48 -21.48
CA ARG A 36 11.14 3.26 -20.45
C ARG A 36 10.49 2.81 -19.15
N VAL A 37 10.79 1.60 -18.66
CA VAL A 37 10.10 0.98 -17.52
C VAL A 37 11.04 0.70 -16.36
N PHE A 38 10.62 1.11 -15.18
CA PHE A 38 11.28 0.85 -13.92
C PHE A 38 10.36 0.13 -12.93
N ILE A 39 10.94 -0.67 -12.06
CA ILE A 39 10.24 -1.37 -10.98
C ILE A 39 10.70 -0.84 -9.64
N LYS A 40 9.78 -0.28 -8.84
CA LYS A 40 10.00 0.06 -7.43
C LYS A 40 9.65 -1.14 -6.57
N ALA A 41 10.66 -1.83 -6.03
CA ALA A 41 10.52 -3.15 -5.41
C ALA A 41 10.20 -3.07 -3.92
N GLU A 42 8.99 -2.62 -3.53
CA GLU A 42 8.54 -2.60 -2.13
C GLU A 42 8.35 -4.00 -1.51
N CYS A 43 8.38 -5.05 -2.32
CA CYS A 43 8.50 -6.43 -1.85
C CYS A 43 9.82 -6.70 -1.09
N LEU A 44 10.83 -5.86 -1.25
CA LEU A 44 12.10 -5.93 -0.53
C LEU A 44 12.15 -5.04 0.72
N GLN A 45 11.06 -4.36 1.08
CA GLN A 45 10.96 -3.62 2.33
C GLN A 45 10.90 -4.59 3.52
N LYS A 46 11.27 -4.15 4.72
CA LYS A 46 11.06 -4.91 5.95
C LYS A 46 9.61 -5.35 6.04
N THR A 47 9.35 -6.55 6.55
CA THR A 47 8.06 -7.27 6.51
C THR A 47 7.55 -7.59 5.10
N GLY A 48 8.35 -7.38 4.05
CA GLY A 48 8.01 -7.68 2.66
C GLY A 48 7.03 -6.71 2.00
N SER A 49 6.70 -5.56 2.62
CA SER A 49 5.63 -4.69 2.14
C SER A 49 5.84 -3.22 2.51
N PHE A 50 5.40 -2.33 1.63
CA PHE A 50 5.35 -0.87 1.87
C PHE A 50 4.59 -0.49 3.17
N LYS A 51 3.73 -1.36 3.68
CA LYS A 51 2.95 -1.12 4.91
C LYS A 51 3.83 -0.82 6.12
N TYR A 52 5.05 -1.29 6.13
CA TYR A 52 6.02 -1.01 7.18
C TYR A 52 6.34 0.50 7.31
N ARG A 53 6.33 1.25 6.21
CA ARG A 53 6.51 2.71 6.18
C ARG A 53 5.42 3.44 6.98
N GLY A 54 4.15 3.15 6.65
CA GLY A 54 3.01 3.73 7.36
C GLY A 54 2.90 3.26 8.81
N SER A 55 3.35 2.03 9.09
CA SER A 55 3.43 1.55 10.47
C SER A 55 4.40 2.39 11.29
N TRP A 56 5.65 2.56 10.85
CA TRP A 56 6.61 3.42 11.56
C TRP A 56 6.09 4.84 11.74
N SER A 57 5.54 5.43 10.67
CA SER A 57 4.97 6.76 10.72
C SER A 57 3.90 6.90 11.81
N SER A 58 3.04 5.91 11.94
CA SER A 58 2.00 5.93 12.97
C SER A 58 2.58 5.93 14.38
N PHE A 59 3.70 5.24 14.60
CA PHE A 59 4.33 5.22 15.93
C PHE A 59 5.10 6.51 16.26
N VAL A 60 5.76 7.13 15.28
CA VAL A 60 6.56 8.35 15.54
C VAL A 60 5.74 9.64 15.56
N ASN A 61 4.52 9.62 15.04
CA ASN A 61 3.66 10.81 14.95
C ASN A 61 2.45 10.77 15.92
N ASN A 62 2.18 9.65 16.59
CA ASN A 62 1.22 9.60 17.69
C ASN A 62 1.90 9.90 19.02
N ASP A 63 1.12 10.36 20.00
CA ASP A 63 1.60 10.56 21.36
C ASP A 63 2.05 9.22 21.96
N PHE A 64 3.24 9.20 22.54
CA PHE A 64 3.79 8.00 23.18
C PHE A 64 2.93 7.55 24.38
N GLU A 65 2.33 8.47 25.11
CA GLU A 65 1.43 8.15 26.23
C GLU A 65 0.19 7.37 25.78
N ASP A 66 -0.31 7.63 24.55
CA ASP A 66 -1.38 6.84 23.96
C ASP A 66 -0.89 5.47 23.49
N LEU A 67 0.31 5.43 22.90
CA LEU A 67 0.87 4.19 22.35
C LEU A 67 1.31 3.20 23.43
N LYS A 68 1.82 3.66 24.57
CA LYS A 68 2.30 2.78 25.65
C LYS A 68 1.20 1.91 26.26
N LYS A 69 -0.08 2.30 26.11
CA LYS A 69 -1.23 1.50 26.54
C LYS A 69 -1.47 0.30 25.62
N GLY A 70 -0.83 0.28 24.46
CA GLY A 70 -0.93 -0.71 23.40
C GLY A 70 -1.62 -0.16 22.17
N VAL A 71 -1.36 -0.83 21.04
CA VAL A 71 -1.97 -0.49 19.75
C VAL A 71 -2.94 -1.55 19.29
N LEU A 72 -3.94 -1.14 18.53
CA LEU A 72 -4.94 -1.99 17.89
C LEU A 72 -4.90 -1.78 16.38
N ALA A 73 -4.95 -2.87 15.62
CA ALA A 73 -5.22 -2.80 14.19
C ALA A 73 -6.14 -3.95 13.77
N TYR A 74 -6.89 -3.74 12.69
CA TYR A 74 -7.64 -4.83 12.04
C TYR A 74 -7.13 -4.98 10.62
N SER A 75 -6.61 -6.17 10.31
CA SER A 75 -6.06 -6.49 9.01
C SER A 75 -5.82 -7.99 8.86
N SER A 76 -6.07 -8.52 7.66
CA SER A 76 -5.77 -9.91 7.31
C SER A 76 -4.31 -10.13 6.87
N GLY A 77 -3.47 -9.07 6.75
CA GLY A 77 -2.18 -9.23 6.07
C GLY A 77 -1.11 -8.18 6.39
N ASN A 78 -0.68 -7.45 5.38
CA ASN A 78 0.51 -6.60 5.39
C ASN A 78 0.52 -5.53 6.48
N HIS A 79 -0.62 -4.89 6.72
CA HIS A 79 -0.73 -3.89 7.75
C HIS A 79 -0.57 -4.50 9.17
N ALA A 80 -1.16 -5.67 9.39
CA ALA A 80 -1.02 -6.41 10.64
C ALA A 80 0.44 -6.70 10.96
N GLN A 81 1.19 -7.24 9.98
CA GLN A 81 2.62 -7.55 10.13
C GLN A 81 3.45 -6.30 10.36
N GLY A 82 3.18 -5.22 9.61
CA GLY A 82 3.88 -3.94 9.79
C GLY A 82 3.70 -3.37 11.20
N ILE A 83 2.47 -3.30 11.70
CA ILE A 83 2.16 -2.81 13.05
C ILE A 83 2.80 -3.72 14.11
N ALA A 84 2.66 -5.04 13.98
CA ALA A 84 3.25 -5.99 14.93
C ALA A 84 4.78 -5.88 14.99
N ALA A 85 5.45 -5.76 13.83
CA ALA A 85 6.90 -5.65 13.77
C ALA A 85 7.42 -4.36 14.40
N VAL A 86 6.78 -3.21 14.14
CA VAL A 86 7.19 -1.93 14.75
C VAL A 86 6.90 -1.92 16.25
N ALA A 87 5.72 -2.38 16.66
CA ALA A 87 5.35 -2.49 18.07
C ALA A 87 6.35 -3.34 18.86
N ASN A 88 6.77 -4.50 18.29
CA ASN A 88 7.78 -5.35 18.89
C ASN A 88 9.13 -4.63 19.09
N GLN A 89 9.61 -3.89 18.09
CA GLN A 89 10.85 -3.12 18.18
C GLN A 89 10.79 -2.04 19.27
N LEU A 90 9.63 -1.41 19.42
CA LEU A 90 9.39 -0.37 20.42
C LEU A 90 8.93 -0.92 21.78
N LYS A 91 8.81 -2.25 21.92
CA LYS A 91 8.30 -2.94 23.13
C LYS A 91 6.90 -2.47 23.54
N ILE A 92 6.07 -2.17 22.55
CA ILE A 92 4.66 -1.80 22.72
C ILE A 92 3.79 -3.02 22.41
N GLN A 93 2.75 -3.27 23.21
CA GLN A 93 1.83 -4.39 22.96
C GLN A 93 0.96 -4.10 21.73
N ALA A 94 0.97 -5.01 20.76
CA ALA A 94 0.07 -4.95 19.60
C ALA A 94 -1.07 -5.98 19.74
N THR A 95 -2.29 -5.55 19.49
CA THR A 95 -3.48 -6.41 19.35
C THR A 95 -3.98 -6.30 17.93
N ILE A 96 -4.11 -7.43 17.24
CA ILE A 96 -4.55 -7.50 15.84
C ILE A 96 -5.86 -8.26 15.73
N VAL A 97 -6.90 -7.61 15.24
CA VAL A 97 -8.16 -8.26 14.90
C VAL A 97 -8.04 -8.80 13.46
N MET A 98 -8.11 -10.11 13.30
CA MET A 98 -7.82 -10.81 12.06
C MET A 98 -8.92 -11.83 11.74
N PRO A 99 -9.39 -11.97 10.50
CA PRO A 99 -10.40 -12.96 10.17
C PRO A 99 -9.84 -14.39 10.30
N LYS A 100 -10.68 -15.34 10.71
CA LYS A 100 -10.30 -16.75 10.91
C LYS A 100 -9.78 -17.43 9.64
N ASP A 101 -10.24 -16.97 8.50
CA ASP A 101 -9.87 -17.46 7.15
C ASP A 101 -8.67 -16.71 6.55
N ALA A 102 -7.98 -15.87 7.30
CA ALA A 102 -6.73 -15.26 6.86
C ALA A 102 -5.68 -16.33 6.53
N PRO A 103 -4.80 -16.08 5.53
CA PRO A 103 -3.74 -17.02 5.19
C PRO A 103 -2.88 -17.40 6.40
N ARG A 104 -2.67 -18.70 6.61
CA ARG A 104 -1.95 -19.25 7.78
C ARG A 104 -0.59 -18.61 8.00
N LEU A 105 0.12 -18.32 6.91
CA LEU A 105 1.45 -17.72 6.99
C LEU A 105 1.38 -16.26 7.47
N LYS A 106 0.38 -15.48 7.03
CA LYS A 106 0.14 -14.12 7.51
C LYS A 106 -0.17 -14.09 9.02
N ILE A 107 -0.97 -15.06 9.50
CA ILE A 107 -1.26 -15.26 10.93
C ILE A 107 0.03 -15.56 11.68
N LYS A 108 0.78 -16.60 11.25
CA LYS A 108 2.03 -17.04 11.88
C LYS A 108 3.06 -15.90 11.97
N ASN A 109 3.22 -15.15 10.90
CA ASN A 109 4.15 -14.02 10.88
C ASN A 109 3.73 -12.90 11.84
N THR A 110 2.45 -12.54 11.85
CA THR A 110 1.94 -11.53 12.79
C THR A 110 2.19 -11.96 14.24
N GLN A 111 1.95 -13.23 14.56
CA GLN A 111 2.22 -13.79 15.90
C GLN A 111 3.72 -13.86 16.21
N SER A 112 4.58 -14.15 15.23
CA SER A 112 6.04 -14.21 15.43
C SER A 112 6.64 -12.85 15.79
N TYR A 113 5.98 -11.76 15.42
CA TYR A 113 6.31 -10.41 15.90
C TYR A 113 5.74 -10.10 17.30
N GLY A 114 5.19 -11.08 18.01
CA GLY A 114 4.70 -10.91 19.39
C GLY A 114 3.32 -10.27 19.52
N ALA A 115 2.58 -10.11 18.43
CA ALA A 115 1.24 -9.54 18.49
C ALA A 115 0.21 -10.53 19.07
N ASN A 116 -0.71 -10.00 19.88
CA ASN A 116 -1.90 -10.73 20.31
C ASN A 116 -2.93 -10.72 19.17
N VAL A 117 -3.25 -11.89 18.59
CA VAL A 117 -4.20 -12.01 17.49
C VAL A 117 -5.57 -12.44 18.02
N ILE A 118 -6.59 -11.64 17.74
CA ILE A 118 -7.99 -11.91 18.05
C ILE A 118 -8.69 -12.25 16.74
N PHE A 119 -9.21 -13.47 16.65
CA PHE A 119 -9.89 -13.95 15.45
C PHE A 119 -11.37 -13.60 15.44
N TYR A 120 -11.88 -13.23 14.26
CA TYR A 120 -13.30 -12.99 14.03
C TYR A 120 -13.80 -13.71 12.77
N ASP A 121 -15.10 -13.95 12.71
CA ASP A 121 -15.80 -14.51 11.56
C ASP A 121 -16.32 -13.36 10.68
N ARG A 122 -15.71 -13.13 9.50
CA ARG A 122 -16.05 -12.00 8.62
C ARG A 122 -17.47 -12.02 8.07
N ILE A 123 -18.17 -13.17 8.17
CA ILE A 123 -19.56 -13.32 7.72
C ILE A 123 -20.54 -12.92 8.83
N LYS A 124 -20.18 -13.18 10.09
CA LYS A 124 -21.07 -13.05 11.25
C LYS A 124 -20.73 -11.87 12.16
N GLU A 125 -19.52 -11.35 12.08
CA GLU A 125 -18.99 -10.38 13.03
C GLU A 125 -18.41 -9.17 12.29
N SER A 126 -18.54 -7.98 12.85
CA SER A 126 -17.90 -6.74 12.37
C SER A 126 -16.56 -6.54 13.07
N ARG A 127 -15.48 -6.46 12.29
CA ARG A 127 -14.14 -6.15 12.81
C ARG A 127 -14.09 -4.74 13.42
N GLU A 128 -14.91 -3.84 12.89
CA GLU A 128 -15.02 -2.47 13.36
C GLU A 128 -15.63 -2.44 14.77
N GLU A 129 -16.74 -3.16 14.99
CA GLU A 129 -17.39 -3.26 16.30
C GLU A 129 -16.47 -3.94 17.34
N ILE A 130 -15.78 -5.02 16.95
CA ILE A 130 -14.79 -5.68 17.82
C ILE A 130 -13.66 -4.70 18.17
N GLY A 131 -13.15 -3.97 17.16
CA GLY A 131 -12.11 -2.98 17.35
C GLY A 131 -12.53 -1.86 18.30
N GLU A 132 -13.73 -1.28 18.11
CA GLU A 132 -14.27 -0.25 18.98
C GLU A 132 -14.45 -0.72 20.43
N LYS A 133 -14.96 -1.95 20.62
CA LYS A 133 -15.08 -2.55 21.95
C LYS A 133 -13.73 -2.68 22.64
N LEU A 134 -12.74 -3.26 21.96
CA LEU A 134 -11.39 -3.43 22.49
C LEU A 134 -10.71 -2.08 22.76
N GLN A 135 -10.93 -1.09 21.90
CA GLN A 135 -10.41 0.26 22.09
C GLN A 135 -10.99 0.90 23.36
N LYS A 136 -12.30 0.78 23.60
CA LYS A 136 -12.96 1.31 24.81
C LYS A 136 -12.54 0.57 26.08
N GLU A 137 -12.53 -0.77 26.06
CA GLU A 137 -12.25 -1.60 27.23
C GLU A 137 -10.78 -1.54 27.67
N LYS A 138 -9.85 -1.49 26.73
CA LYS A 138 -8.40 -1.58 26.97
C LYS A 138 -7.67 -0.27 26.72
N ASN A 139 -8.36 0.76 26.30
CA ASN A 139 -7.80 2.07 25.94
C ASN A 139 -6.65 1.98 24.90
N LEU A 140 -6.82 1.11 23.90
CA LEU A 140 -5.82 0.87 22.87
C LEU A 140 -5.87 1.95 21.80
N LYS A 141 -4.72 2.34 21.24
CA LYS A 141 -4.66 3.26 20.10
C LYS A 141 -4.94 2.50 18.82
N LEU A 142 -6.06 2.82 18.16
CA LEU A 142 -6.37 2.27 16.83
C LEU A 142 -5.49 2.90 15.75
N ILE A 143 -4.86 2.06 14.93
CA ILE A 143 -4.10 2.45 13.73
C ILE A 143 -4.80 1.84 12.51
N ARG A 144 -5.37 2.72 11.67
CA ARG A 144 -6.09 2.31 10.46
C ARG A 144 -5.13 1.94 9.32
N PRO A 145 -5.52 1.04 8.38
CA PRO A 145 -4.63 0.53 7.35
C PRO A 145 -4.34 1.50 6.18
N TYR A 146 -5.12 2.57 6.00
CA TYR A 146 -4.97 3.53 4.90
C TYR A 146 -5.58 4.92 5.13
N ASP A 147 -6.78 5.04 5.70
CA ASP A 147 -7.49 6.32 5.86
C ASP A 147 -7.11 6.98 7.19
N ASP A 148 -5.83 7.27 7.32
CA ASP A 148 -5.20 7.82 8.52
C ASP A 148 -4.06 8.77 8.08
N PRO A 149 -4.02 10.02 8.57
CA PRO A 149 -3.03 11.01 8.13
C PRO A 149 -1.59 10.57 8.36
N PHE A 150 -1.30 9.89 9.47
CA PHE A 150 0.05 9.43 9.78
C PHE A 150 0.44 8.22 8.93
N VAL A 151 -0.50 7.30 8.68
CA VAL A 151 -0.26 6.19 7.76
C VAL A 151 0.01 6.71 6.35
N ILE A 152 -0.80 7.66 5.84
CA ILE A 152 -0.60 8.25 4.51
C ILE A 152 0.76 8.96 4.45
N ALA A 153 1.14 9.71 5.49
CA ALA A 153 2.45 10.38 5.53
C ALA A 153 3.61 9.39 5.45
N GLY A 154 3.52 8.26 6.18
CA GLY A 154 4.52 7.20 6.09
C GLY A 154 4.61 6.57 4.70
N GLN A 155 3.48 6.33 4.05
CA GLN A 155 3.46 5.82 2.67
C GLN A 155 4.04 6.86 1.69
N GLY A 156 3.86 8.15 1.96
CA GLY A 156 4.43 9.25 1.17
C GLY A 156 5.98 9.28 1.19
N SER A 157 6.61 8.69 2.20
CA SER A 157 8.07 8.50 2.25
C SER A 157 8.61 7.77 1.02
N LEU A 158 7.81 6.87 0.43
CA LEU A 158 8.14 6.22 -0.85
C LEU A 158 8.24 7.23 -1.99
N GLY A 159 7.37 8.22 -2.03
CA GLY A 159 7.40 9.26 -3.06
C GLY A 159 8.68 10.12 -2.99
N ILE A 160 9.12 10.49 -1.78
CA ILE A 160 10.40 11.19 -1.57
C ILE A 160 11.57 10.30 -2.07
N GLU A 161 11.58 9.03 -1.68
CA GLU A 161 12.60 8.07 -2.09
C GLU A 161 12.64 7.88 -3.61
N LEU A 162 11.47 7.77 -4.26
CA LEU A 162 11.35 7.67 -5.72
C LEU A 162 11.92 8.90 -6.44
N ILE A 163 11.60 10.11 -6.01
CA ILE A 163 12.13 11.34 -6.61
C ILE A 163 13.66 11.42 -6.44
N ASN A 164 14.20 11.04 -5.29
CA ASN A 164 15.63 10.99 -5.07
C ASN A 164 16.33 9.97 -5.98
N GLN A 165 15.73 8.81 -6.16
CA GLN A 165 16.22 7.77 -7.10
C GLN A 165 16.09 8.21 -8.56
N ALA A 166 14.96 8.80 -8.93
CA ALA A 166 14.71 9.31 -10.28
C ALA A 166 15.75 10.37 -10.68
N LYS A 167 16.07 11.31 -9.78
CA LYS A 167 17.14 12.30 -10.01
C LYS A 167 18.50 11.65 -10.27
N ARG A 168 18.86 10.60 -9.51
CA ARG A 168 20.11 9.83 -9.74
C ARG A 168 20.13 9.14 -11.10
N MET A 169 18.96 8.75 -11.61
CA MET A 169 18.75 8.09 -12.90
C MET A 169 18.45 9.05 -14.07
N LYS A 170 18.45 10.36 -13.81
CA LYS A 170 18.14 11.43 -14.78
C LYS A 170 16.75 11.25 -15.39
N LEU A 171 15.76 10.97 -14.55
CA LEU A 171 14.35 10.89 -14.90
C LEU A 171 13.66 12.17 -14.45
N ASP A 172 13.12 12.94 -15.39
CA ASP A 172 12.46 14.22 -15.11
C ASP A 172 10.95 14.11 -15.03
N ALA A 173 10.37 13.03 -15.56
CA ALA A 173 8.94 12.77 -15.54
C ALA A 173 8.65 11.27 -15.62
N ALA A 174 7.56 10.82 -15.00
CA ALA A 174 7.04 9.47 -15.15
C ALA A 174 5.57 9.37 -14.69
N ASP A 175 4.84 8.41 -15.26
CA ASP A 175 3.63 7.90 -14.64
C ASP A 175 4.00 6.77 -13.66
N VAL A 176 3.57 6.91 -12.42
CA VAL A 176 3.84 5.95 -11.34
C VAL A 176 2.58 5.13 -11.09
N LEU A 177 2.64 3.86 -11.46
CA LEU A 177 1.54 2.92 -11.31
C LEU A 177 1.60 2.26 -9.93
N VAL A 178 0.54 2.40 -9.16
CA VAL A 178 0.49 2.02 -7.74
C VAL A 178 -0.69 1.11 -7.47
N CYS A 179 -0.45 -0.08 -6.93
CA CYS A 179 -1.50 -0.95 -6.45
C CYS A 179 -2.39 -0.22 -5.42
N CYS A 180 -3.69 -0.27 -5.61
CA CYS A 180 -4.65 0.50 -4.83
C CYS A 180 -5.73 -0.39 -4.23
N GLY A 181 -5.84 -0.38 -2.91
CA GLY A 181 -7.03 -0.71 -2.18
C GLY A 181 -7.65 0.60 -1.67
N GLY A 182 -7.67 0.86 -0.37
CA GLY A 182 -8.23 2.09 0.19
C GLY A 182 -7.51 3.41 -0.12
N GLY A 183 -6.43 3.39 -0.92
CA GLY A 183 -5.78 4.58 -1.47
C GLY A 183 -4.62 5.17 -0.68
N GLY A 184 -4.24 4.62 0.48
CA GLY A 184 -3.24 5.24 1.37
C GLY A 184 -1.86 5.42 0.73
N LEU A 185 -1.35 4.41 0.00
CA LEU A 185 -0.06 4.47 -0.68
C LEU A 185 -0.08 5.51 -1.82
N ALA A 186 -1.06 5.40 -2.70
CA ALA A 186 -1.22 6.30 -3.84
C ALA A 186 -1.38 7.78 -3.40
N SER A 187 -2.15 8.02 -2.32
CA SER A 187 -2.32 9.35 -1.74
C SER A 187 -1.01 9.93 -1.20
N GLY A 188 -0.27 9.14 -0.43
CA GLY A 188 1.01 9.57 0.13
C GLY A 188 2.02 9.92 -0.96
N ILE A 189 2.17 9.06 -1.99
CA ILE A 189 3.05 9.31 -3.14
C ILE A 189 2.60 10.55 -3.92
N SER A 190 1.30 10.73 -4.16
CA SER A 190 0.77 11.90 -4.87
C SER A 190 1.11 13.21 -4.16
N LEU A 191 0.96 13.26 -2.84
CA LEU A 191 1.30 14.44 -2.04
C LEU A 191 2.82 14.71 -2.04
N ALA A 192 3.65 13.68 -1.99
CA ALA A 192 5.09 13.83 -2.08
C ALA A 192 5.51 14.39 -3.46
N PHE A 193 4.92 13.92 -4.54
CA PHE A 193 5.20 14.44 -5.88
C PHE A 193 4.74 15.88 -6.05
N GLN A 194 3.59 16.24 -5.53
CA GLN A 194 3.12 17.62 -5.53
C GLN A 194 4.12 18.54 -4.83
N GLY A 195 4.68 18.12 -3.71
CA GLY A 195 5.64 18.94 -2.96
C GLY A 195 7.05 19.00 -3.55
N LEU A 196 7.46 18.00 -4.33
CA LEU A 196 8.82 17.85 -4.83
C LEU A 196 8.97 18.00 -6.35
N ASN A 197 8.03 17.48 -7.14
CA ASN A 197 8.10 17.49 -8.59
C ASN A 197 6.75 17.18 -9.22
N GLU A 198 6.12 18.14 -9.85
CA GLU A 198 4.80 18.03 -10.48
C GLU A 198 4.78 17.20 -11.77
N ASN A 199 5.95 16.84 -12.34
CA ASN A 199 6.03 16.04 -13.57
C ASN A 199 5.83 14.54 -13.34
N PHE A 200 5.75 14.09 -12.07
CA PHE A 200 5.43 12.72 -11.72
C PHE A 200 3.96 12.59 -11.38
N LYS A 201 3.26 11.62 -12.00
CA LYS A 201 1.82 11.41 -11.82
C LYS A 201 1.53 10.02 -11.29
N VAL A 202 0.67 9.93 -10.29
CA VAL A 202 0.20 8.65 -9.77
C VAL A 202 -1.00 8.16 -10.56
N ARG A 203 -0.99 6.86 -10.92
CA ARG A 203 -2.16 6.13 -11.40
C ARG A 203 -2.46 4.97 -10.46
N THR A 204 -3.68 4.89 -9.96
CA THR A 204 -4.15 3.75 -9.18
C THR A 204 -4.36 2.54 -10.07
N CYS A 205 -3.97 1.35 -9.60
CA CYS A 205 -4.17 0.09 -10.31
C CYS A 205 -4.95 -0.86 -9.40
N GLU A 206 -6.06 -1.40 -9.90
CA GLU A 206 -7.04 -2.15 -9.13
C GLU A 206 -7.48 -3.41 -9.89
N PRO A 207 -7.95 -4.47 -9.18
CA PRO A 207 -8.52 -5.63 -9.84
C PRO A 207 -9.92 -5.35 -10.40
N GLU A 208 -10.28 -6.05 -11.46
CA GLU A 208 -11.63 -6.01 -12.02
C GLU A 208 -12.69 -6.30 -10.95
N ASN A 209 -13.80 -5.57 -10.99
CA ASN A 209 -14.91 -5.60 -10.02
C ASN A 209 -14.57 -5.03 -8.62
N PHE A 210 -13.32 -4.66 -8.37
CA PHE A 210 -12.83 -3.99 -7.16
C PHE A 210 -12.10 -2.70 -7.50
N ASP A 211 -12.54 -2.04 -8.55
CA ASP A 211 -12.01 -0.80 -9.14
C ASP A 211 -12.72 0.45 -8.56
N ASP A 212 -13.04 0.39 -7.28
CA ASP A 212 -13.80 1.43 -6.57
C ASP A 212 -13.11 2.80 -6.62
N MET A 213 -11.79 2.87 -6.51
CA MET A 213 -11.05 4.13 -6.62
C MET A 213 -11.10 4.67 -8.06
N ALA A 214 -10.83 3.86 -9.07
CA ALA A 214 -10.86 4.30 -10.48
C ALA A 214 -12.24 4.81 -10.88
N ARG A 215 -13.31 4.10 -10.49
CA ARG A 215 -14.70 4.54 -10.70
C ARG A 215 -15.02 5.81 -9.92
N SER A 216 -14.57 5.90 -8.68
CA SER A 216 -14.77 7.07 -7.83
C SER A 216 -14.11 8.32 -8.41
N LEU A 217 -12.88 8.21 -8.90
CA LEU A 217 -12.14 9.31 -9.55
C LEU A 217 -12.87 9.77 -10.82
N LYS A 218 -13.35 8.83 -11.64
CA LYS A 218 -14.12 9.13 -12.86
C LYS A 218 -15.45 9.82 -12.55
N GLN A 219 -16.16 9.37 -11.51
CA GLN A 219 -17.47 9.91 -11.12
C GLN A 219 -17.36 11.14 -10.20
N LYS A 220 -16.15 11.46 -9.70
CA LYS A 220 -15.88 12.52 -8.72
C LYS A 220 -16.64 12.37 -7.40
N SER A 221 -17.07 11.15 -7.09
CA SER A 221 -17.77 10.76 -5.85
C SER A 221 -17.38 9.33 -5.45
N ARG A 222 -17.32 9.04 -4.16
CA ARG A 222 -16.95 7.71 -3.67
C ARG A 222 -17.98 6.67 -4.08
N VAL A 223 -17.52 5.57 -4.66
CA VAL A 223 -18.32 4.43 -5.14
C VAL A 223 -17.97 3.20 -4.33
N THR A 224 -18.98 2.40 -4.00
CA THR A 224 -18.80 1.13 -3.29
C THR A 224 -18.79 -0.04 -4.27
N ASN A 225 -17.95 -1.03 -4.02
CA ASN A 225 -17.95 -2.29 -4.74
C ASN A 225 -19.20 -3.11 -4.40
N LYS A 226 -19.69 -3.86 -5.38
CA LYS A 226 -20.85 -4.74 -5.17
C LYS A 226 -20.44 -6.05 -4.47
N ALA A 227 -19.25 -6.57 -4.80
CA ALA A 227 -18.68 -7.77 -4.22
C ALA A 227 -17.71 -7.41 -3.08
N MET A 228 -17.57 -8.31 -2.12
CA MET A 228 -16.65 -8.18 -0.99
C MET A 228 -15.50 -9.19 -1.06
N ASP A 229 -15.58 -10.14 -2.00
CA ASP A 229 -14.62 -11.20 -2.27
C ASP A 229 -14.70 -11.62 -3.75
N GLY A 230 -13.85 -12.54 -4.19
CA GLY A 230 -13.89 -13.09 -5.55
C GLY A 230 -12.72 -12.68 -6.44
N SER A 231 -11.66 -12.04 -5.89
CA SER A 231 -10.38 -11.86 -6.58
C SER A 231 -9.23 -12.41 -5.75
N ILE A 232 -8.19 -12.89 -6.44
CA ILE A 232 -6.94 -13.34 -5.80
C ILE A 232 -6.11 -12.19 -5.19
N CYS A 233 -6.45 -10.95 -5.50
CA CYS A 233 -5.79 -9.74 -5.00
C CYS A 233 -6.25 -9.36 -3.58
N ASP A 234 -6.33 -10.30 -2.66
CA ASP A 234 -6.94 -10.20 -1.32
C ASP A 234 -6.45 -9.00 -0.49
N ALA A 235 -5.23 -8.56 -0.71
CA ALA A 235 -4.62 -7.46 0.04
C ALA A 235 -5.19 -6.07 -0.32
N ILE A 236 -5.91 -5.95 -1.42
CA ILE A 236 -6.44 -4.68 -1.96
C ILE A 236 -7.94 -4.70 -2.24
N LEU A 237 -8.67 -5.73 -1.80
CA LEU A 237 -10.13 -5.79 -1.90
C LEU A 237 -10.75 -4.91 -0.81
N THR A 238 -10.88 -3.62 -1.08
CA THR A 238 -11.57 -2.67 -0.21
C THR A 238 -12.99 -2.43 -0.71
N PRO A 239 -13.99 -2.27 0.17
CA PRO A 239 -15.37 -2.06 -0.28
C PRO A 239 -15.57 -0.69 -0.93
N THR A 240 -14.83 0.33 -0.46
CA THR A 240 -14.93 1.72 -0.94
C THR A 240 -13.63 2.47 -0.61
N PRO A 241 -13.26 3.49 -1.38
CA PRO A 241 -12.09 4.33 -1.06
C PRO A 241 -12.20 4.98 0.32
N GLY A 242 -11.08 5.23 0.99
CA GLY A 242 -11.07 6.07 2.18
C GLY A 242 -11.59 7.48 1.87
N GLU A 243 -12.09 8.19 2.87
CA GLU A 243 -12.58 9.56 2.70
C GLU A 243 -11.44 10.53 2.41
N LEU A 244 -10.43 10.45 3.25
CA LEU A 244 -9.24 11.30 3.13
C LEU A 244 -8.45 10.96 1.86
N THR A 245 -8.24 9.68 1.59
CA THR A 245 -7.48 9.22 0.43
C THR A 245 -8.17 9.58 -0.89
N PHE A 246 -9.50 9.47 -0.97
CA PHE A 246 -10.25 9.87 -2.14
C PHE A 246 -10.13 11.38 -2.41
N GLU A 247 -10.28 12.24 -1.41
CA GLU A 247 -10.16 13.68 -1.59
C GLU A 247 -8.76 14.12 -2.04
N ILE A 248 -7.72 13.41 -1.64
CA ILE A 248 -6.35 13.63 -2.12
C ILE A 248 -6.22 13.19 -3.58
N LEU A 249 -6.59 11.94 -3.90
CA LEU A 249 -6.40 11.39 -5.23
C LEU A 249 -7.27 12.07 -6.28
N LYS A 250 -8.48 12.50 -5.92
CA LYS A 250 -9.37 13.28 -6.79
C LYS A 250 -8.72 14.58 -7.31
N LYS A 251 -7.79 15.15 -6.54
CA LYS A 251 -7.08 16.38 -6.93
C LYS A 251 -5.79 16.11 -7.70
N HIS A 252 -5.11 15.00 -7.41
CA HIS A 252 -3.71 14.82 -7.78
C HIS A 252 -3.44 13.58 -8.65
N ALA A 253 -4.34 12.59 -8.69
CA ALA A 253 -4.12 11.38 -9.46
C ALA A 253 -4.57 11.52 -10.93
N ALA A 254 -3.85 10.83 -11.81
CA ALA A 254 -4.31 10.58 -13.17
C ALA A 254 -5.39 9.46 -13.18
N PRO A 255 -6.11 9.24 -14.28
CA PRO A 255 -7.11 8.18 -14.37
C PRO A 255 -6.55 6.81 -13.97
N GLY A 256 -7.31 6.10 -13.12
CA GLY A 256 -6.94 4.75 -12.67
C GLY A 256 -7.02 3.70 -13.76
N LEU A 257 -6.32 2.59 -13.56
CA LEU A 257 -6.22 1.44 -14.47
C LEU A 257 -6.72 0.18 -13.75
N VAL A 258 -7.21 -0.78 -14.54
CA VAL A 258 -7.83 -2.00 -14.03
C VAL A 258 -7.23 -3.22 -14.73
N ALA A 259 -7.01 -4.31 -13.99
CA ALA A 259 -6.54 -5.57 -14.58
C ALA A 259 -7.25 -6.77 -13.96
N SER A 260 -7.34 -7.87 -14.71
CA SER A 260 -7.95 -9.12 -14.25
C SER A 260 -7.00 -9.95 -13.39
N ASP A 261 -7.54 -10.93 -12.67
CA ASP A 261 -6.76 -11.91 -11.91
C ASP A 261 -5.78 -12.70 -12.80
N ALA A 262 -6.20 -13.08 -14.00
CA ALA A 262 -5.32 -13.79 -14.94
C ALA A 262 -4.12 -12.91 -15.36
N GLN A 263 -4.34 -11.61 -15.58
CA GLN A 263 -3.30 -10.65 -15.88
C GLN A 263 -2.37 -10.41 -14.68
N ALA A 264 -2.91 -10.44 -13.46
CA ALA A 264 -2.11 -10.37 -12.23
C ALA A 264 -1.16 -11.58 -12.10
N LEU A 265 -1.63 -12.79 -12.41
CA LEU A 265 -0.80 -14.00 -12.41
C LEU A 265 0.30 -13.96 -13.49
N GLU A 266 0.00 -13.45 -14.69
CA GLU A 266 1.01 -13.21 -15.73
C GLU A 266 2.09 -12.23 -15.22
N ALA A 267 1.67 -11.12 -14.64
CA ALA A 267 2.58 -10.10 -14.11
C ALA A 267 3.48 -10.67 -12.99
N MET A 268 2.94 -11.49 -12.08
CA MET A 268 3.73 -12.19 -11.06
C MET A 268 4.80 -13.10 -11.69
N SER A 269 4.42 -13.86 -12.73
CA SER A 269 5.34 -14.75 -13.43
C SER A 269 6.48 -13.97 -14.09
N LEU A 270 6.20 -12.84 -14.73
CA LEU A 270 7.21 -11.99 -15.37
C LEU A 270 8.14 -11.35 -14.34
N LEU A 271 7.63 -10.88 -13.20
CA LEU A 271 8.45 -10.34 -12.11
C LEU A 271 9.40 -11.41 -11.56
N PHE A 272 8.92 -12.63 -11.42
CA PHE A 272 9.75 -13.75 -10.94
C PHE A 272 10.81 -14.14 -11.98
N LEU A 273 10.42 -14.37 -13.23
CA LEU A 273 11.30 -14.89 -14.27
C LEU A 273 12.37 -13.89 -14.73
N HIS A 274 12.03 -12.59 -14.81
CA HIS A 274 12.92 -11.58 -15.39
C HIS A 274 13.58 -10.67 -14.36
N HIS A 275 13.06 -10.64 -13.12
CA HIS A 275 13.58 -9.74 -12.08
C HIS A 275 13.93 -10.46 -10.78
N ASN A 276 13.67 -11.78 -10.67
CA ASN A 276 13.82 -12.57 -9.43
C ASN A 276 13.05 -11.95 -8.25
N LEU A 277 11.94 -11.26 -8.53
CA LEU A 277 11.08 -10.66 -7.51
C LEU A 277 9.86 -11.54 -7.26
N VAL A 278 9.66 -11.90 -5.99
CA VAL A 278 8.45 -12.60 -5.54
C VAL A 278 7.45 -11.55 -5.08
N VAL A 279 6.26 -11.51 -5.70
CA VAL A 279 5.24 -10.48 -5.50
C VAL A 279 3.88 -11.15 -5.36
N GLU A 280 3.03 -10.65 -4.44
CA GLU A 280 1.65 -11.13 -4.33
C GLU A 280 0.76 -10.59 -5.47
N PRO A 281 -0.40 -11.22 -5.75
CA PRO A 281 -1.28 -10.77 -6.84
C PRO A 281 -1.65 -9.28 -6.75
N GLY A 282 -2.09 -8.82 -5.57
CA GLY A 282 -2.42 -7.41 -5.34
C GLY A 282 -1.23 -6.47 -5.50
N GLY A 283 -0.01 -6.95 -5.24
CA GLY A 283 1.22 -6.19 -5.47
C GLY A 283 1.67 -6.18 -6.92
N ALA A 284 1.29 -7.18 -7.72
CA ALA A 284 1.62 -7.28 -9.15
C ALA A 284 0.59 -6.55 -10.05
N ILE A 285 -0.55 -6.13 -9.51
CA ILE A 285 -1.66 -5.53 -10.29
C ILE A 285 -1.23 -4.28 -11.07
N SER A 286 -0.27 -3.52 -10.57
CA SER A 286 0.28 -2.36 -11.26
C SER A 286 1.04 -2.75 -12.54
N LEU A 287 1.81 -3.83 -12.52
CA LEU A 287 2.42 -4.36 -13.73
C LEU A 287 1.37 -4.97 -14.67
N ALA A 288 0.40 -5.70 -14.14
CA ALA A 288 -0.70 -6.25 -14.93
C ALA A 288 -1.46 -5.15 -15.69
N ALA A 289 -1.77 -4.06 -15.02
CA ALA A 289 -2.42 -2.90 -15.63
C ALA A 289 -1.54 -2.22 -16.69
N ALA A 290 -0.23 -2.08 -16.43
CA ALA A 290 0.72 -1.56 -17.39
C ALA A 290 0.76 -2.40 -18.67
N LEU A 291 0.89 -3.72 -18.55
CA LEU A 291 0.98 -4.65 -19.70
C LEU A 291 -0.25 -4.61 -20.60
N ASN A 292 -1.42 -4.35 -20.02
CA ASN A 292 -2.68 -4.46 -20.75
C ASN A 292 -3.33 -3.11 -21.09
N GLN A 293 -2.84 -2.00 -20.55
CA GLN A 293 -3.44 -0.68 -20.76
C GLN A 293 -2.40 0.43 -20.98
N TYR A 294 -1.15 0.10 -21.34
CA TYR A 294 -0.09 1.10 -21.55
C TYR A 294 -0.45 2.15 -22.61
N GLU A 295 -1.29 1.81 -23.57
CA GLU A 295 -1.78 2.73 -24.61
C GLU A 295 -2.61 3.89 -24.03
N LYS A 296 -3.18 3.73 -22.82
CA LYS A 296 -3.91 4.78 -22.12
C LYS A 296 -3.00 5.72 -21.31
N ILE A 297 -1.69 5.51 -21.38
CA ILE A 297 -0.70 6.24 -20.62
C ILE A 297 0.16 7.05 -21.58
N ASP A 298 0.10 8.37 -21.49
CA ASP A 298 0.83 9.28 -22.39
C ASP A 298 2.32 9.35 -22.10
N SER A 299 2.73 9.09 -20.84
CA SER A 299 4.13 9.15 -20.42
C SER A 299 5.00 8.10 -21.08
N ASP A 300 6.19 8.49 -21.55
CA ASP A 300 7.20 7.58 -22.10
C ASP A 300 7.97 6.81 -21.04
N THR A 301 7.87 7.20 -19.79
CA THR A 301 8.51 6.55 -18.63
C THR A 301 7.45 6.07 -17.65
N LEU A 302 7.54 4.79 -17.27
CA LEU A 302 6.68 4.15 -16.28
C LEU A 302 7.49 3.69 -15.09
N ILE A 303 7.00 3.99 -13.88
CA ILE A 303 7.50 3.40 -12.64
C ILE A 303 6.40 2.53 -12.06
N ILE A 304 6.68 1.24 -11.91
CA ILE A 304 5.72 0.24 -11.46
C ILE A 304 6.05 -0.12 -10.02
N ALA A 305 5.24 0.33 -9.06
CA ALA A 305 5.39 -0.02 -7.66
C ALA A 305 4.81 -1.41 -7.40
N VAL A 306 5.64 -2.34 -6.96
CA VAL A 306 5.26 -3.72 -6.64
C VAL A 306 5.48 -4.01 -5.15
N SER A 307 4.59 -4.80 -4.55
CA SER A 307 4.66 -5.15 -3.15
C SER A 307 4.45 -6.66 -2.96
N TYR A 308 4.81 -7.17 -1.79
CA TYR A 308 4.73 -8.58 -1.48
C TYR A 308 4.12 -8.80 -0.11
N THR A 309 3.32 -9.84 0.00
CA THR A 309 3.19 -10.66 1.18
C THR A 309 3.20 -12.11 0.75
N HIS A 310 3.67 -12.94 1.62
CA HIS A 310 3.94 -14.36 1.45
C HIS A 310 2.88 -15.07 0.58
N LEU A 311 3.31 -15.63 -0.53
CA LEU A 311 2.51 -16.57 -1.32
C LEU A 311 2.14 -17.75 -0.42
N THR A 312 0.87 -18.02 -0.29
CA THR A 312 0.40 -19.30 0.23
C THR A 312 0.41 -20.24 -0.97
N LEU A 313 1.40 -21.12 -1.04
CA LEU A 313 1.40 -22.25 -1.96
C LEU A 313 0.37 -23.27 -1.50
#